data_1d8c65aaf69d84154cd4e683a79fa95a
#
_entry.id   1d8c65aaf69d84154cd4e683a79fa95a
#
_cell.length_a   1.000
_cell.length_b   1.000
_cell.length_c   1.000
_cell.angle_alpha   90.00
_cell.angle_beta   90.00
_cell.angle_gamma   90.00
#
_symmetry.space_group_name_H-M   'P 1'
#
loop_
_entity.id
_entity.type
_entity.pdbx_description
1 polymer ?
#
loop_
_entity_poly.entity_id
_entity_poly.type
_entity_poly.pdbx_seq_one_letter_code
_entity_poly.pdbx_strand_id
1 'polypeptide(L)'
;MTLPPGTPDLAVLDLLVSVADSGSLGAAARRHAMSQPAASMRISALERRLRVRLLDRGPTGSTLTDAGRTAVVAARTVLDAARSFNDTVAALHRTDALRLRIAASKTIADHRMPQWLAALRGIRPDIAVSLEVDNTTQVEAMVRAGDADLGFVEGPHPPPDLGGRTLGADELLLVVGPAHPWATRAEPVTLRELVATPLLWREPGSGTRDTVWEILSGYGPPAPPAAELGSAVAIVAAARTGMAPAVLSSLVAAPELASGALRRVALAGAVVLDRQFRVIWRRAAPPTGAADLLVQCATRA
;
A
#
# COMPACT_ATOMS: atom_id res chain seq x y z
N MET A 1 -33.35 -3.51 -17.56
CA MET A 1 -32.30 -4.48 -17.96
C MET A 1 -32.35 -5.63 -16.96
N THR A 2 -32.65 -6.84 -17.39
CA THR A 2 -32.65 -8.05 -16.52
C THR A 2 -31.28 -8.71 -16.55
N LEU A 3 -30.85 -9.30 -15.43
CA LEU A 3 -29.62 -10.06 -15.40
C LEU A 3 -29.69 -11.25 -16.36
N PRO A 4 -28.58 -11.61 -17.03
CA PRO A 4 -28.52 -12.80 -17.89
C PRO A 4 -28.94 -14.07 -17.13
N PRO A 5 -29.66 -15.01 -17.80
CA PRO A 5 -29.95 -16.30 -17.19
C PRO A 5 -28.66 -16.99 -16.76
N GLY A 6 -28.62 -17.49 -15.53
CA GLY A 6 -27.41 -18.15 -15.05
C GLY A 6 -26.42 -17.22 -14.30
N THR A 7 -26.72 -15.95 -14.08
CA THR A 7 -25.87 -15.07 -13.26
C THR A 7 -25.68 -15.65 -11.85
N PRO A 8 -24.44 -15.88 -11.38
CA PRO A 8 -24.17 -16.38 -10.05
C PRO A 8 -24.56 -15.39 -8.95
N ASP A 9 -24.84 -15.90 -7.75
CA ASP A 9 -25.01 -15.09 -6.54
C ASP A 9 -23.66 -14.50 -6.12
N LEU A 10 -23.66 -13.24 -5.62
CA LEU A 10 -22.48 -12.55 -5.14
C LEU A 10 -21.77 -13.33 -4.02
N ALA A 11 -22.53 -13.97 -3.11
CA ALA A 11 -21.96 -14.75 -2.03
C ALA A 11 -21.14 -15.95 -2.50
N VAL A 12 -21.50 -16.59 -3.63
CA VAL A 12 -20.70 -17.69 -4.18
C VAL A 12 -19.49 -17.19 -4.98
N LEU A 13 -19.58 -16.00 -5.58
CA LEU A 13 -18.42 -15.34 -6.22
C LEU A 13 -17.39 -14.95 -5.17
N ASP A 14 -17.83 -14.40 -4.03
CA ASP A 14 -16.96 -14.03 -2.91
C ASP A 14 -16.28 -15.27 -2.29
N LEU A 15 -17.02 -16.38 -2.16
CA LEU A 15 -16.43 -17.65 -1.74
C LEU A 15 -15.35 -18.13 -2.72
N LEU A 16 -15.57 -18.03 -4.03
CA LEU A 16 -14.58 -18.42 -5.05
C LEU A 16 -13.31 -17.56 -4.95
N VAL A 17 -13.45 -16.24 -4.80
CA VAL A 17 -12.32 -15.32 -4.60
C VAL A 17 -11.58 -15.64 -3.30
N SER A 18 -12.31 -15.94 -2.21
CA SER A 18 -11.69 -16.34 -0.94
C SER A 18 -10.90 -17.65 -1.03
N VAL A 19 -11.33 -18.60 -1.88
CA VAL A 19 -10.54 -19.83 -2.17
C VAL A 19 -9.26 -19.47 -2.91
N ALA A 20 -9.32 -18.55 -3.88
CA ALA A 20 -8.14 -18.07 -4.59
C ALA A 20 -7.12 -17.41 -3.67
N ASP A 21 -7.58 -16.51 -2.78
CA ASP A 21 -6.73 -15.74 -1.88
C ASP A 21 -6.09 -16.58 -0.77
N SER A 22 -6.83 -17.57 -0.26
CA SER A 22 -6.36 -18.40 0.84
C SER A 22 -5.66 -19.69 0.39
N GLY A 23 -5.71 -20.04 -0.90
CA GLY A 23 -5.18 -21.29 -1.46
C GLY A 23 -5.86 -22.55 -0.90
N SER A 24 -6.95 -22.42 -0.14
CA SER A 24 -7.59 -23.53 0.57
C SER A 24 -9.10 -23.34 0.72
N LEU A 25 -9.86 -24.33 0.26
CA LEU A 25 -11.31 -24.36 0.43
C LEU A 25 -11.72 -24.37 1.91
N GLY A 26 -10.95 -25.01 2.77
CA GLY A 26 -11.21 -25.04 4.21
C GLY A 26 -10.97 -23.67 4.88
N ALA A 27 -9.93 -22.95 4.48
CA ALA A 27 -9.66 -21.59 4.96
C ALA A 27 -10.74 -20.61 4.48
N ALA A 28 -11.13 -20.69 3.20
CA ALA A 28 -12.22 -19.90 2.65
C ALA A 28 -13.55 -20.18 3.38
N ALA A 29 -13.88 -21.45 3.65
CA ALA A 29 -15.08 -21.83 4.39
C ALA A 29 -15.14 -21.19 5.78
N ARG A 30 -14.03 -21.22 6.53
CA ARG A 30 -13.94 -20.54 7.85
C ARG A 30 -14.16 -19.05 7.75
N ARG A 31 -13.58 -18.38 6.74
CA ARG A 31 -13.77 -16.94 6.51
C ARG A 31 -15.24 -16.59 6.28
N HIS A 32 -15.99 -17.48 5.65
CA HIS A 32 -17.42 -17.31 5.37
C HIS A 32 -18.33 -17.93 6.43
N ALA A 33 -17.81 -18.25 7.61
CA ALA A 33 -18.56 -18.86 8.74
C ALA A 33 -19.38 -20.11 8.32
N MET A 34 -18.83 -20.95 7.44
CA MET A 34 -19.45 -22.17 6.96
C MET A 34 -18.55 -23.40 7.09
N SER A 35 -19.15 -24.61 7.03
CA SER A 35 -18.37 -25.84 6.99
C SER A 35 -17.71 -26.06 5.62
N GLN A 36 -16.57 -26.74 5.58
CA GLN A 36 -15.90 -27.07 4.31
C GLN A 36 -16.79 -27.88 3.35
N PRO A 37 -17.61 -28.87 3.79
CA PRO A 37 -18.57 -29.53 2.91
C PRO A 37 -19.58 -28.56 2.29
N ALA A 38 -20.10 -27.59 3.07
CA ALA A 38 -21.03 -26.58 2.55
C ALA A 38 -20.37 -25.68 1.48
N ALA A 39 -19.14 -25.23 1.72
CA ALA A 39 -18.35 -24.48 0.73
C ALA A 39 -18.12 -25.31 -0.54
N SER A 40 -17.75 -26.58 -0.39
CA SER A 40 -17.56 -27.51 -1.51
C SER A 40 -18.83 -27.67 -2.35
N MET A 41 -20.00 -27.84 -1.70
CA MET A 41 -21.28 -27.94 -2.39
C MET A 41 -21.63 -26.67 -3.16
N ARG A 42 -21.40 -25.48 -2.58
CA ARG A 42 -21.64 -24.18 -3.25
C ARG A 42 -20.77 -24.01 -4.48
N ILE A 43 -19.47 -24.27 -4.37
CA ILE A 43 -18.55 -24.21 -5.54
C ILE A 43 -18.95 -25.23 -6.60
N SER A 44 -19.27 -26.49 -6.23
CA SER A 44 -19.73 -27.49 -7.19
C SER A 44 -21.04 -27.11 -7.88
N ALA A 45 -21.95 -26.43 -7.19
CA ALA A 45 -23.18 -25.89 -7.78
C ALA A 45 -22.86 -24.77 -8.79
N LEU A 46 -21.90 -23.89 -8.48
CA LEU A 46 -21.41 -22.87 -9.40
C LEU A 46 -20.79 -23.49 -10.66
N GLU A 47 -19.90 -24.48 -10.52
CA GLU A 47 -19.27 -25.22 -11.62
C GLU A 47 -20.31 -25.87 -12.55
N ARG A 48 -21.31 -26.53 -11.98
CA ARG A 48 -22.41 -27.12 -12.77
C ARG A 48 -23.23 -26.06 -13.51
N ARG A 49 -23.52 -24.93 -12.86
CA ARG A 49 -24.27 -23.82 -13.46
C ARG A 49 -23.52 -23.18 -14.63
N LEU A 50 -22.20 -22.98 -14.45
CA LEU A 50 -21.33 -22.39 -15.47
C LEU A 50 -20.87 -23.44 -16.51
N ARG A 51 -21.09 -24.73 -16.26
CA ARG A 51 -20.60 -25.87 -17.04
C ARG A 51 -19.07 -25.85 -17.27
N VAL A 52 -18.33 -25.35 -16.24
CA VAL A 52 -16.88 -25.22 -16.27
C VAL A 52 -16.33 -25.63 -14.89
N ARG A 53 -15.24 -26.41 -14.89
CA ARG A 53 -14.51 -26.72 -13.65
C ARG A 53 -13.64 -25.53 -13.27
N LEU A 54 -13.79 -25.06 -12.05
CA LEU A 54 -13.06 -23.93 -11.49
C LEU A 54 -11.95 -24.37 -10.53
N LEU A 55 -12.14 -25.54 -9.89
CA LEU A 55 -11.17 -26.11 -8.96
C LEU A 55 -10.75 -27.52 -9.38
N ASP A 56 -9.46 -27.75 -9.29
CA ASP A 56 -8.87 -29.09 -9.27
C ASP A 56 -8.73 -29.55 -7.82
N ARG A 57 -9.30 -30.72 -7.53
CA ARG A 57 -9.33 -31.33 -6.20
C ARG A 57 -8.28 -32.43 -6.14
N GLY A 58 -7.29 -32.26 -5.31
CA GLY A 58 -6.22 -33.24 -5.08
C GLY A 58 -6.12 -33.63 -3.60
N PRO A 59 -5.29 -34.67 -3.30
CA PRO A 59 -5.05 -35.11 -1.92
C PRO A 59 -4.47 -34.02 -1.02
N THR A 60 -3.79 -33.03 -1.58
CA THR A 60 -3.13 -31.93 -0.88
C THR A 60 -3.98 -30.64 -0.81
N GLY A 61 -5.20 -30.64 -1.35
CA GLY A 61 -6.07 -29.47 -1.34
C GLY A 61 -6.79 -29.18 -2.65
N SER A 62 -7.29 -27.97 -2.80
CA SER A 62 -7.98 -27.52 -4.01
C SER A 62 -7.23 -26.35 -4.61
N THR A 63 -6.84 -26.47 -5.89
CA THR A 63 -6.18 -25.41 -6.66
C THR A 63 -7.11 -24.90 -7.76
N LEU A 64 -6.91 -23.68 -8.22
CA LEU A 64 -7.68 -23.11 -9.33
C LEU A 64 -7.24 -23.72 -10.65
N THR A 65 -8.21 -24.08 -11.51
CA THR A 65 -7.97 -24.33 -12.92
C THR A 65 -7.66 -23.02 -13.67
N ASP A 66 -7.25 -23.09 -14.96
CA ASP A 66 -7.10 -21.88 -15.80
C ASP A 66 -8.43 -21.13 -15.94
N ALA A 67 -9.53 -21.87 -16.13
CA ALA A 67 -10.88 -21.31 -16.13
C ALA A 67 -11.24 -20.71 -14.78
N GLY A 68 -10.82 -21.33 -13.66
CA GLY A 68 -10.98 -20.80 -12.32
C GLY A 68 -10.26 -19.48 -12.13
N ARG A 69 -9.02 -19.34 -12.59
CA ARG A 69 -8.26 -18.07 -12.54
C ARG A 69 -8.96 -16.97 -13.32
N THR A 70 -9.43 -17.26 -14.53
CA THR A 70 -10.21 -16.31 -15.34
C THR A 70 -11.51 -15.91 -14.65
N ALA A 71 -12.24 -16.89 -14.08
CA ALA A 71 -13.47 -16.63 -13.35
C ALA A 71 -13.25 -15.76 -12.09
N VAL A 72 -12.13 -15.94 -11.38
CA VAL A 72 -11.77 -15.10 -10.21
C VAL A 72 -11.56 -13.65 -10.62
N VAL A 73 -10.89 -13.38 -11.74
CA VAL A 73 -10.71 -12.00 -12.24
C VAL A 73 -12.07 -11.34 -12.51
N ALA A 74 -12.96 -12.04 -13.21
CA ALA A 74 -14.31 -11.55 -13.49
C ALA A 74 -15.14 -11.39 -12.20
N ALA A 75 -15.03 -12.34 -11.26
CA ALA A 75 -15.74 -12.28 -9.99
C ALA A 75 -15.31 -11.06 -9.15
N ARG A 76 -14.02 -10.72 -9.12
CA ARG A 76 -13.52 -9.52 -8.44
C ARG A 76 -14.17 -8.25 -8.98
N THR A 77 -14.25 -8.10 -10.30
CA THR A 77 -14.91 -6.93 -10.94
C THR A 77 -16.37 -6.80 -10.51
N VAL A 78 -17.12 -7.92 -10.45
CA VAL A 78 -18.52 -7.91 -10.03
C VAL A 78 -18.66 -7.56 -8.55
N LEU A 79 -17.79 -8.11 -7.69
CA LEU A 79 -17.79 -7.81 -6.27
C LEU A 79 -17.41 -6.35 -5.98
N ASP A 80 -16.47 -5.79 -6.72
CA ASP A 80 -16.09 -4.38 -6.60
C ASP A 80 -17.25 -3.45 -7.01
N ALA A 81 -17.98 -3.79 -8.07
CA ALA A 81 -19.18 -3.06 -8.45
C ALA A 81 -20.28 -3.14 -7.38
N ALA A 82 -20.47 -4.32 -6.76
CA ALA A 82 -21.42 -4.49 -5.66
C ALA A 82 -21.02 -3.68 -4.41
N ARG A 83 -19.73 -3.62 -4.07
CA ARG A 83 -19.21 -2.77 -2.99
C ARG A 83 -19.48 -1.30 -3.30
N SER A 84 -19.16 -0.84 -4.51
CA SER A 84 -19.42 0.54 -4.95
C SER A 84 -20.89 0.92 -4.87
N PHE A 85 -21.80 0.00 -5.20
CA PHE A 85 -23.24 0.20 -5.03
C PHE A 85 -23.61 0.40 -3.55
N ASN A 86 -23.14 -0.46 -2.67
CA ASN A 86 -23.40 -0.35 -1.22
C ASN A 86 -22.85 0.96 -0.65
N ASP A 87 -21.66 1.39 -1.09
CA ASP A 87 -21.05 2.66 -0.69
C ASP A 87 -21.90 3.85 -1.15
N THR A 88 -22.44 3.79 -2.37
CA THR A 88 -23.35 4.81 -2.89
C THR A 88 -24.64 4.88 -2.08
N VAL A 89 -25.25 3.74 -1.77
CA VAL A 89 -26.45 3.67 -0.92
C VAL A 89 -26.17 4.17 0.49
N ALA A 90 -25.03 3.76 1.07
CA ALA A 90 -24.59 4.27 2.37
C ALA A 90 -24.36 5.79 2.37
N ALA A 91 -23.89 6.36 1.25
CA ALA A 91 -23.77 7.80 1.07
C ALA A 91 -25.12 8.51 1.01
N LEU A 92 -26.14 7.90 0.42
CA LEU A 92 -27.52 8.44 0.38
C LEU A 92 -28.18 8.45 1.76
N HIS A 93 -27.84 7.51 2.63
CA HIS A 93 -28.35 7.46 4.01
C HIS A 93 -27.56 8.33 4.98
N ARG A 94 -26.43 8.91 4.57
CA ARG A 94 -25.62 9.82 5.39
C ARG A 94 -26.16 11.25 5.34
N THR A 95 -27.22 11.50 6.09
CA THR A 95 -27.64 12.87 6.49
C THR A 95 -26.73 13.42 7.61
N ASP A 96 -25.86 12.60 8.17
CA ASP A 96 -24.93 12.99 9.25
C ASP A 96 -23.47 13.01 8.76
N ALA A 97 -22.87 14.21 8.92
CA ALA A 97 -21.46 14.56 8.80
C ALA A 97 -20.70 13.84 7.65
N LEU A 98 -20.35 14.59 6.63
CA LEU A 98 -19.44 14.14 5.56
C LEU A 98 -18.16 13.55 6.17
N ARG A 99 -18.13 12.23 6.31
CA ARG A 99 -16.98 11.53 6.86
C ARG A 99 -16.09 11.06 5.70
N LEU A 100 -14.89 11.61 5.62
CA LEU A 100 -13.86 11.20 4.67
C LEU A 100 -12.90 10.22 5.33
N ARG A 101 -12.84 8.99 4.84
CA ARG A 101 -11.91 7.96 5.32
C ARG A 101 -10.68 7.99 4.43
N ILE A 102 -9.53 8.24 5.02
CA ILE A 102 -8.26 8.28 4.30
C ILE A 102 -7.26 7.34 4.97
N ALA A 103 -6.40 6.75 4.16
CA ALA A 103 -5.24 6.02 4.63
C ALA A 103 -3.97 6.69 4.10
N ALA A 104 -2.90 6.71 4.88
CA ALA A 104 -1.65 7.31 4.44
C ALA A 104 -0.45 6.49 4.91
N SER A 105 0.59 6.48 4.08
CA SER A 105 1.90 5.99 4.48
C SER A 105 2.47 6.85 5.60
N LYS A 106 3.33 6.24 6.42
CA LYS A 106 3.87 6.88 7.63
C LYS A 106 4.55 8.21 7.33
N THR A 107 5.36 8.29 6.27
CA THR A 107 6.04 9.55 5.90
C THR A 107 5.05 10.65 5.51
N ILE A 108 4.05 10.31 4.70
CA ILE A 108 3.04 11.30 4.28
C ILE A 108 2.17 11.70 5.47
N ALA A 109 1.76 10.74 6.31
CA ALA A 109 0.95 11.01 7.48
C ALA A 109 1.63 12.00 8.45
N ASP A 110 2.93 11.81 8.69
CA ASP A 110 3.68 12.61 9.66
C ASP A 110 4.08 13.99 9.10
N HIS A 111 4.41 14.10 7.80
CA HIS A 111 5.08 15.28 7.27
C HIS A 111 4.27 16.10 6.25
N ARG A 112 3.20 15.54 5.67
CA ARG A 112 2.38 16.21 4.64
C ARG A 112 0.92 16.33 5.04
N MET A 113 0.36 15.26 5.58
CA MET A 113 -1.07 15.19 5.90
C MET A 113 -1.56 16.30 6.85
N PRO A 114 -0.84 16.70 7.89
CA PRO A 114 -1.31 17.76 8.79
C PRO A 114 -1.60 19.08 8.06
N GLN A 115 -0.73 19.46 7.12
CA GLN A 115 -0.91 20.68 6.33
C GLN A 115 -2.11 20.57 5.38
N TRP A 116 -2.28 19.42 4.72
CA TRP A 116 -3.39 19.18 3.79
C TRP A 116 -4.73 19.15 4.50
N LEU A 117 -4.78 18.54 5.69
CA LEU A 117 -5.98 18.53 6.53
C LEU A 117 -6.33 19.92 7.08
N ALA A 118 -5.32 20.71 7.44
CA ALA A 118 -5.54 22.09 7.86
C ALA A 118 -6.13 22.93 6.71
N ALA A 119 -5.62 22.77 5.49
CA ALA A 119 -6.16 23.45 4.31
C ALA A 119 -7.59 23.00 4.00
N LEU A 120 -7.88 21.69 4.05
CA LEU A 120 -9.24 21.17 3.87
C LEU A 120 -10.21 21.75 4.93
N ARG A 121 -9.80 21.75 6.20
CA ARG A 121 -10.62 22.28 7.30
C ARG A 121 -10.91 23.78 7.16
N GLY A 122 -9.99 24.54 6.58
CA GLY A 122 -10.20 25.96 6.25
C GLY A 122 -11.27 26.19 5.19
N ILE A 123 -11.47 25.24 4.27
CA ILE A 123 -12.46 25.30 3.19
C ILE A 123 -13.81 24.71 3.66
N ARG A 124 -13.76 23.57 4.36
CA ARG A 124 -14.92 22.77 4.76
C ARG A 124 -14.75 22.27 6.21
N PRO A 125 -15.08 23.11 7.21
CA PRO A 125 -14.94 22.76 8.63
C PRO A 125 -15.91 21.66 9.08
N ASP A 126 -16.94 21.38 8.31
CA ASP A 126 -17.98 20.38 8.55
C ASP A 126 -17.57 18.94 8.19
N ILE A 127 -16.45 18.76 7.48
CA ILE A 127 -15.97 17.44 7.10
C ILE A 127 -15.26 16.74 8.27
N ALA A 128 -15.78 15.60 8.70
CA ALA A 128 -15.09 14.71 9.62
C ALA A 128 -14.11 13.81 8.85
N VAL A 129 -12.83 13.87 9.18
CA VAL A 129 -11.79 13.04 8.57
C VAL A 129 -11.37 11.93 9.53
N SER A 130 -11.32 10.70 9.04
CA SER A 130 -10.69 9.56 9.70
C SER A 130 -9.42 9.20 8.94
N LEU A 131 -8.25 9.25 9.59
CA LEU A 131 -6.96 8.88 9.02
C LEU A 131 -6.48 7.58 9.63
N GLU A 132 -6.17 6.61 8.78
CA GLU A 132 -5.46 5.38 9.13
C GLU A 132 -4.03 5.43 8.59
N VAL A 133 -3.05 5.02 9.42
CA VAL A 133 -1.63 5.14 9.07
C VAL A 133 -0.99 3.77 9.06
N ASP A 134 -0.43 3.39 7.91
CA ASP A 134 0.31 2.15 7.76
C ASP A 134 1.41 2.30 6.68
N ASN A 135 2.03 1.21 6.21
CA ASN A 135 2.95 1.26 5.08
C ASN A 135 2.21 1.29 3.73
N THR A 136 2.94 1.57 2.65
CA THR A 136 2.37 1.71 1.30
C THR A 136 1.51 0.52 0.89
N THR A 137 1.99 -0.72 1.08
CA THR A 137 1.25 -1.94 0.70
C THR A 137 -0.08 -2.08 1.45
N GLN A 138 -0.11 -1.77 2.75
CA GLN A 138 -1.34 -1.83 3.54
C GLN A 138 -2.31 -0.71 3.16
N VAL A 139 -1.83 0.51 2.94
CA VAL A 139 -2.65 1.63 2.43
C VAL A 139 -3.30 1.26 1.10
N GLU A 140 -2.56 0.67 0.17
CA GLU A 140 -3.11 0.19 -1.09
C GLU A 140 -4.18 -0.90 -0.89
N ALA A 141 -3.96 -1.82 0.05
CA ALA A 141 -4.93 -2.86 0.38
C ALA A 141 -6.24 -2.27 0.95
N MET A 142 -6.15 -1.28 1.84
CA MET A 142 -7.32 -0.57 2.39
C MET A 142 -8.13 0.13 1.29
N VAL A 143 -7.46 0.79 0.33
CA VAL A 143 -8.13 1.43 -0.80
C VAL A 143 -8.81 0.39 -1.69
N ARG A 144 -8.16 -0.74 -1.99
CA ARG A 144 -8.75 -1.83 -2.79
C ARG A 144 -9.98 -2.44 -2.12
N ALA A 145 -9.92 -2.64 -0.81
CA ALA A 145 -11.03 -3.15 -0.01
C ALA A 145 -12.20 -2.17 0.12
N GLY A 146 -11.95 -0.85 -0.10
CA GLY A 146 -12.92 0.20 0.15
C GLY A 146 -13.02 0.62 1.62
N ASP A 147 -12.04 0.25 2.42
CA ASP A 147 -11.92 0.68 3.82
C ASP A 147 -11.47 2.15 3.91
N ALA A 148 -10.71 2.62 2.91
CA ALA A 148 -10.37 4.02 2.69
C ALA A 148 -10.90 4.53 1.34
N ASP A 149 -11.38 5.77 1.33
CA ASP A 149 -11.87 6.47 0.13
C ASP A 149 -10.70 6.99 -0.71
N LEU A 150 -9.62 7.44 -0.03
CA LEU A 150 -8.34 7.84 -0.61
C LEU A 150 -7.19 7.19 0.14
N GLY A 151 -6.14 6.83 -0.60
CA GLY A 151 -4.84 6.44 -0.06
C GLY A 151 -3.76 7.44 -0.46
N PHE A 152 -2.85 7.73 0.45
CA PHE A 152 -1.67 8.56 0.17
C PHE A 152 -0.42 7.69 0.37
N VAL A 153 0.30 7.45 -0.71
CA VAL A 153 1.41 6.49 -0.75
C VAL A 153 2.66 7.08 -1.35
N GLU A 154 3.79 6.48 -1.05
CA GLU A 154 5.05 6.74 -1.72
C GLU A 154 5.68 5.44 -2.22
N GLY A 155 6.47 5.55 -3.30
CA GLY A 155 7.18 4.39 -3.83
C GLY A 155 7.66 4.61 -5.26
N PRO A 156 8.36 3.61 -5.82
CA PRO A 156 8.92 3.72 -7.16
C PRO A 156 7.84 3.75 -8.25
N HIS A 157 6.78 2.95 -8.09
CA HIS A 157 5.74 2.77 -9.10
C HIS A 157 4.34 3.05 -8.59
N PRO A 158 3.43 3.51 -9.48
CA PRO A 158 2.01 3.58 -9.15
C PRO A 158 1.40 2.16 -9.14
N PRO A 159 0.45 1.85 -8.26
CA PRO A 159 -0.28 0.58 -8.29
C PRO A 159 -1.09 0.47 -9.58
N PRO A 160 -0.93 -0.63 -10.36
CA PRO A 160 -1.46 -0.74 -11.71
C PRO A 160 -2.99 -0.87 -11.79
N ASP A 161 -3.63 -1.27 -10.71
CA ASP A 161 -5.07 -1.54 -10.61
C ASP A 161 -5.87 -0.39 -10.00
N LEU A 162 -5.20 0.57 -9.39
CA LEU A 162 -5.83 1.75 -8.79
C LEU A 162 -5.76 2.97 -9.74
N GLY A 163 -6.66 3.92 -9.53
CA GLY A 163 -6.53 5.27 -10.06
C GLY A 163 -5.60 6.07 -9.17
N GLY A 164 -4.97 7.13 -9.71
CA GLY A 164 -4.11 7.95 -8.88
C GLY A 164 -3.59 9.20 -9.58
N ARG A 165 -2.97 10.06 -8.78
CA ARG A 165 -2.28 11.28 -9.24
C ARG A 165 -0.99 11.44 -8.45
N THR A 166 0.08 11.86 -9.11
CA THR A 166 1.32 12.30 -8.46
C THR A 166 1.10 13.66 -7.80
N LEU A 167 1.59 13.77 -6.55
CA LEU A 167 1.49 14.99 -5.73
C LEU A 167 2.83 15.72 -5.62
N GLY A 168 3.94 15.04 -5.89
CA GLY A 168 5.29 15.58 -5.81
C GLY A 168 6.32 14.48 -5.65
N ALA A 169 7.58 14.87 -5.46
CA ALA A 169 8.69 13.98 -5.22
C ALA A 169 9.26 14.16 -3.81
N ASP A 170 9.95 13.14 -3.33
CA ASP A 170 10.66 13.12 -2.05
C ASP A 170 12.06 12.55 -2.27
N GLU A 171 13.07 13.33 -1.90
CA GLU A 171 14.45 12.87 -1.95
C GLU A 171 14.73 11.92 -0.78
N LEU A 172 15.40 10.83 -1.06
CA LEU A 172 15.88 9.90 -0.03
C LEU A 172 17.38 10.16 0.21
N LEU A 173 17.76 10.29 1.47
CA LEU A 173 19.12 10.62 1.89
C LEU A 173 19.77 9.43 2.56
N LEU A 174 21.01 9.12 2.17
CA LEU A 174 21.88 8.21 2.92
C LEU A 174 22.40 8.96 4.16
N VAL A 175 22.14 8.41 5.33
CA VAL A 175 22.50 9.03 6.61
C VAL A 175 23.14 8.02 7.56
N VAL A 176 23.96 8.54 8.46
CA VAL A 176 24.63 7.78 9.54
C VAL A 176 24.65 8.59 10.83
N GLY A 177 24.82 7.91 11.97
CA GLY A 177 25.13 8.58 13.21
C GLY A 177 26.56 9.16 13.24
N PRO A 178 26.85 10.17 14.10
CA PRO A 178 28.17 10.81 14.17
C PRO A 178 29.34 9.86 14.49
N ALA A 179 29.07 8.75 15.17
CA ALA A 179 30.10 7.76 15.51
C ALA A 179 30.38 6.74 14.39
N HIS A 180 29.59 6.74 13.31
CA HIS A 180 29.78 5.82 12.20
C HIS A 180 30.99 6.24 11.33
N PRO A 181 31.80 5.29 10.81
CA PRO A 181 33.01 5.63 9.99
C PRO A 181 32.71 6.52 8.79
N TRP A 182 31.52 6.41 8.21
CA TRP A 182 31.10 7.25 7.08
C TRP A 182 30.76 8.71 7.45
N ALA A 183 30.64 9.02 8.74
CA ALA A 183 30.28 10.38 9.19
C ALA A 183 31.36 11.43 8.87
N THR A 184 32.62 11.00 8.79
CA THR A 184 33.79 11.86 8.52
C THR A 184 34.49 11.54 7.20
N ARG A 185 33.90 10.64 6.42
CA ARG A 185 34.48 10.20 5.15
C ARG A 185 34.38 11.31 4.10
N ALA A 186 35.49 11.59 3.42
CA ALA A 186 35.56 12.60 2.36
C ALA A 186 35.06 12.06 1.01
N GLU A 187 35.38 10.79 0.69
CA GLU A 187 34.97 10.19 -0.58
C GLU A 187 33.51 9.73 -0.54
N PRO A 188 32.71 10.01 -1.59
CA PRO A 188 31.37 9.52 -1.72
C PRO A 188 31.29 7.99 -1.73
N VAL A 189 30.23 7.44 -1.16
CA VAL A 189 29.95 5.99 -1.13
C VAL A 189 29.41 5.57 -2.50
N THR A 190 29.97 4.52 -3.09
CA THR A 190 29.46 3.96 -4.33
C THR A 190 28.24 3.07 -4.08
N LEU A 191 27.37 2.89 -5.10
CA LEU A 191 26.23 1.98 -4.99
C LEU A 191 26.65 0.51 -4.77
N ARG A 192 27.81 0.11 -5.32
CA ARG A 192 28.40 -1.22 -5.06
C ARG A 192 28.81 -1.40 -3.61
N GLU A 193 29.37 -0.36 -2.99
CA GLU A 193 29.70 -0.38 -1.57
C GLU A 193 28.42 -0.36 -0.72
N LEU A 194 27.45 0.45 -1.10
CA LEU A 194 26.18 0.53 -0.38
C LEU A 194 25.41 -0.80 -0.39
N VAL A 195 25.35 -1.48 -1.55
CA VAL A 195 24.68 -2.79 -1.66
C VAL A 195 25.36 -3.88 -0.82
N ALA A 196 26.68 -3.80 -0.66
CA ALA A 196 27.46 -4.73 0.14
C ALA A 196 27.45 -4.43 1.66
N THR A 197 26.88 -3.29 2.06
CA THR A 197 26.86 -2.84 3.45
C THR A 197 25.52 -3.18 4.11
N PRO A 198 25.54 -3.83 5.31
CA PRO A 198 24.31 -4.02 6.09
C PRO A 198 23.68 -2.67 6.47
N LEU A 199 22.47 -2.40 6.00
CA LEU A 199 21.72 -1.17 6.27
C LEU A 199 20.66 -1.40 7.35
N LEU A 200 20.19 -0.30 7.94
CA LEU A 200 18.92 -0.28 8.67
C LEU A 200 17.78 -0.17 7.64
N TRP A 201 16.99 -1.22 7.57
CA TRP A 201 15.88 -1.30 6.61
C TRP A 201 14.54 -1.02 7.26
N ARG A 202 13.64 -0.42 6.50
CA ARG A 202 12.22 -0.41 6.80
C ARG A 202 11.62 -1.80 6.56
N GLU A 203 10.47 -2.04 7.15
CA GLU A 203 9.67 -3.25 6.98
C GLU A 203 9.29 -3.49 5.50
N PRO A 204 9.01 -4.75 5.08
CA PRO A 204 8.43 -5.07 3.78
C PRO A 204 7.12 -4.31 3.53
N GLY A 205 6.95 -3.81 2.29
CA GLY A 205 5.80 -2.99 1.91
C GLY A 205 5.95 -1.49 2.24
N SER A 206 7.10 -1.07 2.79
CA SER A 206 7.43 0.34 2.92
C SER A 206 7.91 0.90 1.58
N GLY A 207 7.28 1.97 1.07
CA GLY A 207 7.72 2.62 -0.16
C GLY A 207 9.16 3.15 -0.12
N THR A 208 9.71 3.50 1.05
CA THR A 208 11.14 3.81 1.22
C THR A 208 11.99 2.59 0.91
N ARG A 209 11.65 1.43 1.52
CA ARG A 209 12.37 0.18 1.29
C ARG A 209 12.32 -0.22 -0.17
N ASP A 210 11.13 -0.23 -0.76
CA ASP A 210 10.93 -0.72 -2.12
C ASP A 210 11.70 0.14 -3.14
N THR A 211 11.72 1.47 -2.96
CA THR A 211 12.52 2.37 -3.79
C THR A 211 14.02 2.08 -3.69
N VAL A 212 14.55 1.95 -2.48
CA VAL A 212 15.97 1.69 -2.26
C VAL A 212 16.36 0.30 -2.74
N TRP A 213 15.50 -0.69 -2.47
CA TRP A 213 15.72 -2.07 -2.91
C TRP A 213 15.79 -2.19 -4.42
N GLU A 214 14.89 -1.53 -5.15
CA GLU A 214 14.87 -1.54 -6.62
C GLU A 214 16.18 -0.97 -7.18
N ILE A 215 16.62 0.18 -6.67
CA ILE A 215 17.86 0.82 -7.12
C ILE A 215 19.08 -0.07 -6.82
N LEU A 216 19.19 -0.59 -5.59
CA LEU A 216 20.33 -1.40 -5.18
C LEU A 216 20.40 -2.76 -5.87
N SER A 217 19.25 -3.38 -6.15
CA SER A 217 19.16 -4.68 -6.83
C SER A 217 19.79 -4.68 -8.22
N GLY A 218 19.88 -3.52 -8.88
CA GLY A 218 20.62 -3.33 -10.13
C GLY A 218 22.14 -3.50 -10.00
N TYR A 219 22.69 -3.47 -8.77
CA TYR A 219 24.13 -3.60 -8.48
C TYR A 219 24.50 -4.91 -7.79
N GLY A 220 23.54 -5.79 -7.56
CA GLY A 220 23.69 -7.09 -6.92
C GLY A 220 22.68 -7.28 -5.78
N PRO A 221 22.65 -8.48 -5.16
CA PRO A 221 21.79 -8.71 -4.03
C PRO A 221 22.25 -7.85 -2.82
N PRO A 222 21.36 -7.04 -2.23
CA PRO A 222 21.70 -6.27 -1.04
C PRO A 222 22.14 -7.18 0.12
N ALA A 223 23.14 -6.70 0.90
CA ALA A 223 23.58 -7.38 2.10
C ALA A 223 22.40 -7.61 3.07
N PRO A 224 22.42 -8.65 3.89
CA PRO A 224 21.45 -8.84 4.95
C PRO A 224 21.32 -7.56 5.80
N PRO A 225 20.10 -7.18 6.23
CA PRO A 225 19.89 -5.98 7.03
C PRO A 225 20.64 -6.04 8.35
N ALA A 226 21.22 -4.92 8.79
CA ALA A 226 21.73 -4.78 10.17
C ALA A 226 20.56 -4.85 11.17
N ALA A 227 19.42 -4.28 10.81
CA ALA A 227 18.14 -4.45 11.48
C ALA A 227 16.99 -4.09 10.52
N GLU A 228 15.80 -4.66 10.75
CA GLU A 228 14.56 -4.32 10.07
C GLU A 228 13.60 -3.69 11.08
N LEU A 229 13.17 -2.46 10.84
CA LEU A 229 12.43 -1.64 11.79
C LEU A 229 11.17 -1.04 11.14
N GLY A 230 10.04 -1.15 11.85
CA GLY A 230 8.72 -0.78 11.34
C GLY A 230 8.39 0.72 11.35
N SER A 231 9.34 1.61 11.67
CA SER A 231 9.09 3.05 11.65
C SER A 231 10.34 3.87 11.38
N ALA A 232 10.16 5.07 10.79
CA ALA A 232 11.27 6.01 10.55
C ALA A 232 11.90 6.48 11.87
N VAL A 233 11.11 6.64 12.92
CA VAL A 233 11.59 7.03 14.27
C VAL A 233 12.55 5.98 14.83
N ALA A 234 12.21 4.69 14.69
CA ALA A 234 13.09 3.60 15.14
C ALA A 234 14.38 3.54 14.31
N ILE A 235 14.30 3.75 12.98
CA ILE A 235 15.49 3.84 12.11
C ILE A 235 16.39 5.00 12.54
N VAL A 236 15.83 6.19 12.77
CA VAL A 236 16.58 7.36 13.26
C VAL A 236 17.28 7.06 14.57
N ALA A 237 16.54 6.49 15.54
CA ALA A 237 17.09 6.15 16.84
C ALA A 237 18.27 5.15 16.73
N ALA A 238 18.15 4.12 15.91
CA ALA A 238 19.21 3.15 15.66
C ALA A 238 20.41 3.78 14.91
N ALA A 239 20.16 4.59 13.88
CA ALA A 239 21.22 5.24 13.13
C ALA A 239 22.04 6.22 13.99
N ARG A 240 21.41 6.96 14.91
CA ARG A 240 22.09 7.87 15.87
C ARG A 240 23.13 7.18 16.71
N THR A 241 22.94 5.90 17.04
CA THR A 241 23.92 5.13 17.82
C THR A 241 25.19 4.77 17.02
N GLY A 242 25.19 5.01 15.70
CA GLY A 242 26.26 4.58 14.80
C GLY A 242 26.17 3.09 14.41
N MET A 243 25.05 2.42 14.71
CA MET A 243 24.85 0.99 14.46
C MET A 243 25.04 0.60 13.00
N ALA A 244 24.42 1.32 12.07
CA ALA A 244 24.54 1.10 10.64
C ALA A 244 23.97 2.31 9.84
N PRO A 245 24.29 2.42 8.55
CA PRO A 245 23.71 3.42 7.68
C PRO A 245 22.21 3.18 7.44
N ALA A 246 21.49 4.26 7.18
CA ALA A 246 20.07 4.21 6.79
C ALA A 246 19.82 5.10 5.58
N VAL A 247 18.78 4.75 4.80
CA VAL A 247 18.23 5.64 3.78
C VAL A 247 16.87 6.12 4.26
N LEU A 248 16.73 7.44 4.37
CA LEU A 248 15.55 8.09 4.93
C LEU A 248 15.03 9.18 3.98
N SER A 249 13.72 9.44 4.04
CA SER A 249 13.13 10.65 3.46
C SER A 249 13.84 11.90 3.94
N SER A 250 14.06 12.86 3.04
CA SER A 250 14.60 14.17 3.38
C SER A 250 13.74 14.87 4.44
N LEU A 251 12.43 14.66 4.44
CA LEU A 251 11.50 15.20 5.44
C LEU A 251 11.78 14.66 6.84
N VAL A 252 12.12 13.37 6.93
CA VAL A 252 12.48 12.71 8.21
C VAL A 252 13.88 13.12 8.66
N ALA A 253 14.82 13.18 7.70
CA ALA A 253 16.22 13.44 8.00
C ALA A 253 16.54 14.91 8.33
N ALA A 254 15.77 15.87 7.81
CA ALA A 254 16.08 17.29 7.93
C ALA A 254 16.29 17.78 9.37
N PRO A 255 15.41 17.54 10.36
CA PRO A 255 15.63 17.97 11.72
C PRO A 255 16.85 17.30 12.38
N GLU A 256 17.13 16.04 12.03
CA GLU A 256 18.23 15.27 12.55
C GLU A 256 19.60 15.76 12.00
N LEU A 257 19.61 16.16 10.74
CA LEU A 257 20.78 16.79 10.09
C LEU A 257 21.04 18.18 10.65
N ALA A 258 19.97 18.96 10.86
CA ALA A 258 20.07 20.30 11.42
C ALA A 258 20.61 20.30 12.86
N SER A 259 20.19 19.32 13.68
CA SER A 259 20.69 19.14 15.05
C SER A 259 22.08 18.49 15.13
N GLY A 260 22.56 17.95 14.01
CA GLY A 260 23.80 17.16 13.98
C GLY A 260 23.70 15.77 14.59
N ALA A 261 22.48 15.29 14.91
CA ALA A 261 22.24 13.95 15.40
C ALA A 261 22.47 12.87 14.33
N LEU A 262 22.29 13.24 13.07
CA LEU A 262 22.70 12.44 11.91
C LEU A 262 23.64 13.26 11.00
N ARG A 263 24.36 12.55 10.15
CA ARG A 263 25.21 13.10 9.07
C ARG A 263 24.77 12.55 7.74
N ARG A 264 24.60 13.43 6.74
CA ARG A 264 24.38 13.02 5.35
C ARG A 264 25.68 12.45 4.79
N VAL A 265 25.59 11.33 4.08
CA VAL A 265 26.68 10.69 3.37
C VAL A 265 26.46 10.90 1.87
N ALA A 266 27.47 11.38 1.17
CA ALA A 266 27.38 11.58 -0.27
C ALA A 266 27.42 10.24 -1.01
N LEU A 267 26.61 10.11 -2.06
CA LEU A 267 26.66 9.00 -3.00
C LEU A 267 27.52 9.37 -4.21
N ALA A 268 28.30 8.42 -4.69
CA ALA A 268 29.12 8.57 -5.89
C ALA A 268 28.24 8.54 -7.15
N GLY A 269 28.58 9.41 -8.13
CA GLY A 269 27.83 9.52 -9.39
C GLY A 269 26.61 10.44 -9.28
N ALA A 270 25.88 10.58 -10.40
CA ALA A 270 24.66 11.40 -10.46
C ALA A 270 23.42 10.60 -10.03
N VAL A 271 23.53 9.77 -8.99
CA VAL A 271 22.42 8.96 -8.50
C VAL A 271 21.57 9.80 -7.57
N VAL A 272 20.33 10.03 -7.98
CA VAL A 272 19.30 10.62 -7.14
C VAL A 272 18.41 9.49 -6.62
N LEU A 273 18.38 9.35 -5.30
CA LEU A 273 17.43 8.46 -4.65
C LEU A 273 16.15 9.27 -4.45
N ASP A 274 15.21 9.15 -5.36
CA ASP A 274 13.92 9.84 -5.25
C ASP A 274 12.75 8.86 -5.38
N ARG A 275 11.60 9.27 -4.89
CA ARG A 275 10.34 8.57 -4.99
C ARG A 275 9.19 9.56 -5.17
N GLN A 276 8.08 9.08 -5.68
CA GLN A 276 6.92 9.92 -5.91
C GLN A 276 5.92 9.77 -4.76
N PHE A 277 5.40 10.89 -4.27
CA PHE A 277 4.17 10.92 -3.48
C PHE A 277 2.97 10.85 -4.42
N ARG A 278 2.01 9.99 -4.09
CA ARG A 278 0.80 9.79 -4.90
C ARG A 278 -0.43 9.72 -4.00
N VAL A 279 -1.52 10.27 -4.50
CA VAL A 279 -2.86 9.94 -4.02
C VAL A 279 -3.42 8.85 -4.91
N ILE A 280 -4.07 7.85 -4.30
CA ILE A 280 -4.67 6.70 -4.98
C ILE A 280 -6.12 6.50 -4.55
N TRP A 281 -6.91 5.91 -5.44
CA TRP A 281 -8.32 5.58 -5.23
C TRP A 281 -8.74 4.40 -6.10
N ARG A 282 -9.90 3.81 -5.81
CA ARG A 282 -10.47 2.78 -6.68
C ARG A 282 -10.85 3.39 -8.03
N ARG A 283 -10.41 2.80 -9.15
CA ARG A 283 -10.73 3.32 -10.49
C ARG A 283 -12.23 3.46 -10.74
N ALA A 284 -13.03 2.55 -10.16
CA ALA A 284 -14.49 2.57 -10.27
C ALA A 284 -15.16 3.67 -9.41
N ALA A 285 -14.42 4.33 -8.51
CA ALA A 285 -14.90 5.36 -7.61
C ALA A 285 -13.90 6.52 -7.53
N PRO A 286 -13.78 7.34 -8.60
CA PRO A 286 -12.89 8.51 -8.58
C PRO A 286 -13.33 9.50 -7.51
N PRO A 287 -12.38 10.28 -6.96
CA PRO A 287 -12.69 11.22 -5.87
C PRO A 287 -13.71 12.28 -6.31
N THR A 288 -14.68 12.54 -5.45
CA THR A 288 -15.71 13.58 -5.60
C THR A 288 -15.92 14.29 -4.26
N GLY A 289 -16.51 15.49 -4.30
CA GLY A 289 -16.86 16.22 -3.07
C GLY A 289 -15.68 16.45 -2.13
N ALA A 290 -15.77 15.96 -0.89
CA ALA A 290 -14.73 16.11 0.13
C ALA A 290 -13.40 15.46 -0.27
N ALA A 291 -13.46 14.29 -0.91
CA ALA A 291 -12.27 13.58 -1.37
C ALA A 291 -11.53 14.37 -2.46
N ASP A 292 -12.24 14.91 -3.45
CA ASP A 292 -11.63 15.73 -4.51
C ASP A 292 -11.03 17.04 -3.95
N LEU A 293 -11.71 17.68 -2.98
CA LEU A 293 -11.16 18.86 -2.30
C LEU A 293 -9.83 18.55 -1.58
N LEU A 294 -9.73 17.41 -0.89
CA LEU A 294 -8.47 17.01 -0.25
C LEU A 294 -7.37 16.75 -1.29
N VAL A 295 -7.70 16.11 -2.41
CA VAL A 295 -6.74 15.92 -3.53
C VAL A 295 -6.26 17.27 -4.06
N GLN A 296 -7.15 18.25 -4.21
CA GLN A 296 -6.76 19.61 -4.64
C GLN A 296 -5.86 20.31 -3.59
N CYS A 297 -6.16 20.19 -2.29
CA CYS A 297 -5.30 20.72 -1.23
C CYS A 297 -3.90 20.10 -1.28
N ALA A 298 -3.82 18.77 -1.48
CA ALA A 298 -2.55 18.06 -1.56
C ALA A 298 -1.73 18.39 -2.83
N THR A 299 -2.38 18.79 -3.92
CA THR A 299 -1.72 19.14 -5.18
C THR A 299 -1.15 20.57 -5.19
N ARG A 300 -1.71 21.47 -4.36
CA ARG A 300 -1.32 22.89 -4.31
C ARG A 300 -0.24 23.18 -3.25
N ALA A 301 0.04 22.25 -2.37
CA ALA A 301 0.98 22.37 -1.25
C ALA A 301 2.35 21.75 -1.59
#